data_987d5b9d567f4cd7c4f7679062ba97fb
#
_entry.id   987d5b9d567f4cd7c4f7679062ba97fb
#
_cell.length_a   1.000
_cell.length_b   1.000
_cell.length_c   1.000
_cell.angle_alpha   90.00
_cell.angle_beta   90.00
_cell.angle_gamma   90.00
#
_symmetry.space_group_name_H-M   'P 1'
#
loop_
_entity.id
_entity.type
_entity.pdbx_description
1 polymer ?
#
loop_
_entity_poly.entity_id
_entity_poly.type
_entity_poly.pdbx_seq_one_letter_code
_entity_poly.pdbx_strand_id
1 'polypeptide(L)'
;MAVSGCATILSAPEEHSPRALASLQLTEQGRILLESGDPDNAISIFERAININPTNGQNYYYLSEAWLLKGNTIQAKEFNRLAEIHLEDDHEWMRRVLQQRERIEERSG
;
A
#
# COMPACT_ATOMS: atom_id res chain seq x y z
N MET A 1 -26.77 16.54 22.84
CA MET A 1 -27.20 16.43 21.56
C MET A 1 -26.63 15.26 20.81
N ALA A 2 -27.38 14.22 20.75
CA ALA A 2 -27.00 13.00 20.06
C ALA A 2 -26.77 13.26 18.58
N VAL A 3 -27.49 14.21 17.99
CA VAL A 3 -27.37 14.51 16.57
C VAL A 3 -25.96 14.95 16.22
N SER A 4 -25.38 15.82 17.05
CA SER A 4 -24.02 16.29 16.81
C SER A 4 -23.03 15.14 16.86
N GLY A 5 -23.19 14.26 17.84
CA GLY A 5 -22.31 13.10 17.95
C GLY A 5 -22.44 12.17 16.75
N CYS A 6 -23.68 11.96 16.29
CA CYS A 6 -23.91 11.13 15.11
C CYS A 6 -23.27 11.74 13.88
N ALA A 7 -23.39 13.04 13.72
CA ALA A 7 -22.80 13.71 12.57
C ALA A 7 -21.27 13.54 12.57
N THR A 8 -20.66 13.65 13.74
CA THR A 8 -19.23 13.47 13.86
C THR A 8 -18.83 12.05 13.47
N ILE A 9 -19.61 11.07 13.94
CA ILE A 9 -19.33 9.67 13.60
C ILE A 9 -19.47 9.43 12.10
N LEU A 10 -20.51 10.01 11.51
CA LEU A 10 -20.75 9.83 10.07
C LEU A 10 -19.66 10.44 9.22
N SER A 11 -19.00 11.46 9.73
CA SER A 11 -17.92 12.12 9.00
C SER A 11 -16.55 11.56 9.37
N ALA A 12 -16.51 10.50 10.18
CA ALA A 12 -15.24 9.88 10.56
C ALA A 12 -14.49 9.39 9.32
N PRO A 13 -13.17 9.51 9.32
CA PRO A 13 -12.37 9.03 8.20
C PRO A 13 -12.62 7.56 7.92
N GLU A 14 -12.46 7.16 6.67
CA GLU A 14 -12.65 5.77 6.29
C GLU A 14 -11.68 4.83 6.99
N GLU A 15 -10.54 5.35 7.40
CA GLU A 15 -9.55 4.54 8.10
C GLU A 15 -10.08 3.97 9.41
N HIS A 16 -11.22 4.47 9.91
CA HIS A 16 -11.84 3.95 11.12
C HIS A 16 -12.97 2.97 10.84
N SER A 17 -13.29 2.73 9.58
CA SER A 17 -14.34 1.77 9.23
C SER A 17 -13.84 0.35 9.43
N PRO A 18 -14.74 -0.61 9.67
CA PRO A 18 -14.32 -2.02 9.75
C PRO A 18 -13.61 -2.49 8.48
N ARG A 19 -14.05 -1.99 7.34
CA ARG A 19 -13.44 -2.35 6.07
C ARG A 19 -12.03 -1.82 5.98
N ALA A 20 -11.82 -0.58 6.35
CA ALA A 20 -10.49 0.01 6.34
C ALA A 20 -9.56 -0.70 7.32
N LEU A 21 -10.09 -1.06 8.49
CA LEU A 21 -9.29 -1.78 9.48
C LEU A 21 -8.88 -3.17 8.97
N ALA A 22 -9.82 -3.86 8.31
CA ALA A 22 -9.51 -5.17 7.73
C ALA A 22 -8.40 -5.05 6.69
N SER A 23 -8.46 -4.02 5.86
CA SER A 23 -7.42 -3.77 4.86
C SER A 23 -6.08 -3.51 5.52
N LEU A 24 -6.06 -2.72 6.60
CA LEU A 24 -4.81 -2.41 7.31
C LEU A 24 -4.21 -3.66 7.94
N GLN A 25 -5.04 -4.56 8.45
CA GLN A 25 -4.54 -5.82 9.00
C GLN A 25 -3.87 -6.66 7.92
N LEU A 26 -4.46 -6.70 6.73
CA LEU A 26 -3.85 -7.43 5.62
C LEU A 26 -2.55 -6.76 5.19
N THR A 27 -2.51 -5.43 5.16
CA THR A 27 -1.29 -4.71 4.84
C THR A 27 -0.17 -5.12 5.80
N GLU A 28 -0.47 -5.19 7.08
CA GLU A 28 0.53 -5.58 8.07
C GLU A 28 0.97 -7.03 7.88
N GLN A 29 0.05 -7.94 7.60
CA GLN A 29 0.39 -9.33 7.33
C GLN A 29 1.30 -9.44 6.11
N GLY A 30 0.96 -8.70 5.05
CA GLY A 30 1.78 -8.70 3.84
C GLY A 30 3.17 -8.17 4.10
N ARG A 31 3.26 -7.11 4.91
CA ARG A 31 4.55 -6.52 5.25
C ARG A 31 5.44 -7.50 6.00
N ILE A 32 4.85 -8.24 6.93
CA ILE A 32 5.60 -9.26 7.68
C ILE A 32 6.10 -10.36 6.75
N LEU A 33 5.26 -10.81 5.83
CA LEU A 33 5.67 -11.83 4.86
C LEU A 33 6.80 -11.32 3.98
N LEU A 34 6.71 -10.06 3.56
CA LEU A 34 7.73 -9.46 2.73
C LEU A 34 9.07 -9.41 3.47
N GLU A 35 9.05 -8.99 4.74
CA GLU A 35 10.26 -8.92 5.55
C GLU A 35 10.86 -10.29 5.81
N SER A 36 10.04 -11.32 5.85
CA SER A 36 10.54 -12.68 6.05
C SER A 36 11.03 -13.33 4.76
N GLY A 37 10.98 -12.61 3.66
CA GLY A 37 11.50 -13.11 2.40
C GLY A 37 10.51 -13.98 1.63
N ASP A 38 9.22 -13.75 1.81
CA ASP A 38 8.16 -14.53 1.15
C ASP A 38 7.33 -13.59 0.26
N PRO A 39 7.90 -13.16 -0.87
CA PRO A 39 7.20 -12.19 -1.72
C PRO A 39 5.94 -12.76 -2.38
N ASP A 40 5.89 -14.04 -2.68
CA ASP A 40 4.71 -14.60 -3.34
C ASP A 40 3.48 -14.51 -2.46
N ASN A 41 3.61 -14.91 -1.20
CA ASN A 41 2.48 -14.83 -0.29
C ASN A 41 2.18 -13.37 0.08
N ALA A 42 3.22 -12.53 0.17
CA ALA A 42 3.00 -11.11 0.42
C ALA A 42 2.17 -10.49 -0.69
N ILE A 43 2.47 -10.81 -1.95
CA ILE A 43 1.72 -10.28 -3.09
C ILE A 43 0.24 -10.66 -2.98
N SER A 44 -0.06 -11.92 -2.67
CA SER A 44 -1.44 -12.35 -2.52
C SER A 44 -2.17 -11.56 -1.44
N ILE A 45 -1.51 -11.33 -0.33
CA ILE A 45 -2.10 -10.59 0.79
C ILE A 45 -2.33 -9.12 0.43
N PHE A 46 -1.34 -8.48 -0.21
CA PHE A 46 -1.51 -7.08 -0.61
C PHE A 46 -2.61 -6.93 -1.65
N GLU A 47 -2.77 -7.89 -2.55
CA GLU A 47 -3.86 -7.84 -3.53
C GLU A 47 -5.21 -7.91 -2.85
N ARG A 48 -5.33 -8.71 -1.81
CA ARG A 48 -6.56 -8.75 -1.02
C ARG A 48 -6.80 -7.41 -0.32
N ALA A 49 -5.76 -6.81 0.21
CA ALA A 49 -5.88 -5.52 0.88
C ALA A 49 -6.36 -4.45 -0.11
N ILE A 50 -5.84 -4.46 -1.31
CA ILE A 50 -6.23 -3.51 -2.35
C ILE A 50 -7.69 -3.73 -2.77
N ASN A 51 -8.13 -4.97 -2.86
CA ASN A 51 -9.52 -5.25 -3.19
C ASN A 51 -10.47 -4.65 -2.16
N ILE A 52 -10.06 -4.62 -0.90
CA ILE A 52 -10.88 -4.05 0.16
C ILE A 52 -10.79 -2.54 0.17
N ASN A 53 -9.60 -1.99 0.00
CA ASN A 53 -9.39 -0.54 0.03
C ASN A 53 -8.39 -0.15 -1.05
N PRO A 54 -8.87 0.14 -2.26
CA PRO A 54 -7.99 0.40 -3.40
C PRO A 54 -7.28 1.75 -3.37
N THR A 55 -7.60 2.61 -2.42
CA THR A 55 -6.96 3.92 -2.35
C THR A 55 -5.83 4.00 -1.33
N ASN A 56 -5.54 2.92 -0.61
CA ASN A 56 -4.42 2.92 0.32
C ASN A 56 -3.12 2.70 -0.46
N GLY A 57 -2.44 3.81 -0.74
CA GLY A 57 -1.26 3.81 -1.58
C GLY A 57 -0.10 3.00 -1.02
N GLN A 58 -0.07 2.77 0.29
CA GLN A 58 0.99 1.98 0.89
C GLN A 58 0.99 0.55 0.37
N ASN A 59 -0.19 -0.01 0.09
CA ASN A 59 -0.27 -1.36 -0.46
C ASN A 59 0.42 -1.46 -1.81
N TYR A 60 0.30 -0.42 -2.63
CA TYR A 60 0.97 -0.41 -3.93
C TYR A 60 2.49 -0.30 -3.76
N TYR A 61 2.93 0.50 -2.79
CA TYR A 61 4.35 0.60 -2.50
C TYR A 61 4.92 -0.77 -2.10
N TYR A 62 4.24 -1.47 -1.21
CA TYR A 62 4.72 -2.78 -0.76
C TYR A 62 4.62 -3.83 -1.86
N LEU A 63 3.61 -3.76 -2.72
CA LEU A 63 3.55 -4.64 -3.88
C LEU A 63 4.74 -4.41 -4.79
N SER A 64 5.11 -3.15 -4.98
CA SER A 64 6.29 -2.85 -5.78
C SER A 64 7.54 -3.47 -5.17
N GLU A 65 7.68 -3.38 -3.83
CA GLU A 65 8.81 -4.02 -3.15
C GLU A 65 8.83 -5.53 -3.36
N ALA A 66 7.66 -6.16 -3.26
CA ALA A 66 7.57 -7.61 -3.42
C ALA A 66 7.97 -8.04 -4.83
N TRP A 67 7.50 -7.33 -5.85
CA TRP A 67 7.87 -7.63 -7.22
C TRP A 67 9.34 -7.36 -7.49
N LEU A 68 9.87 -6.30 -6.87
CA LEU A 68 11.30 -6.01 -6.99
C LEU A 68 12.13 -7.13 -6.37
N LEU A 69 11.68 -7.64 -5.23
CA LEU A 69 12.35 -8.76 -4.58
C LEU A 69 12.36 -10.00 -5.46
N LYS A 70 11.32 -10.20 -6.25
CA LYS A 70 11.26 -11.31 -7.22
C LYS A 70 12.07 -11.02 -8.49
N GLY A 71 12.61 -9.83 -8.63
CA GLY A 71 13.37 -9.46 -9.81
C GLY A 71 12.52 -9.01 -10.98
N ASN A 72 11.22 -8.81 -10.77
CA ASN A 72 10.34 -8.38 -11.85
C ASN A 72 10.20 -6.86 -11.81
N THR A 73 11.12 -6.18 -12.51
CA THR A 73 11.16 -4.72 -12.49
C THR A 73 9.99 -4.09 -13.23
N ILE A 74 9.44 -4.79 -14.20
CA ILE A 74 8.28 -4.26 -14.95
C ILE A 74 7.08 -4.13 -14.02
N GLN A 75 6.77 -5.18 -13.28
CA GLN A 75 5.66 -5.12 -12.31
C GLN A 75 5.96 -4.15 -11.18
N ALA A 76 7.20 -4.15 -10.69
CA ALA A 76 7.58 -3.23 -9.63
C ALA A 76 7.35 -1.79 -10.06
N LYS A 77 7.71 -1.45 -11.29
CA LYS A 77 7.55 -0.10 -11.81
C LYS A 77 6.07 0.30 -11.89
N GLU A 78 5.24 -0.62 -12.32
CA GLU A 78 3.81 -0.34 -12.42
C GLU A 78 3.20 -0.05 -11.05
N PHE A 79 3.52 -0.86 -10.04
CA PHE A 79 2.97 -0.63 -8.71
C PHE A 79 3.59 0.60 -8.04
N ASN A 80 4.85 0.90 -8.35
CA ASN A 80 5.44 2.16 -7.87
C ASN A 80 4.67 3.37 -8.43
N ARG A 81 4.27 3.30 -9.70
CA ARG A 81 3.50 4.39 -10.32
C ARG A 81 2.15 4.54 -9.63
N LEU A 82 1.48 3.43 -9.31
CA LEU A 82 0.20 3.49 -8.60
C LEU A 82 0.39 4.04 -7.19
N ALA A 83 1.47 3.67 -6.53
CA ALA A 83 1.77 4.22 -5.21
C ALA A 83 1.92 5.74 -5.29
N GLU A 84 2.60 6.23 -6.31
CA GLU A 84 2.75 7.68 -6.48
C GLU A 84 1.40 8.37 -6.59
N ILE A 85 0.50 7.81 -7.39
CA ILE A 85 -0.82 8.40 -7.58
C ILE A 85 -1.58 8.51 -6.26
N HIS A 86 -1.52 7.47 -5.45
CA HIS A 86 -2.33 7.43 -4.23
C HIS A 86 -1.63 8.04 -3.01
N LEU A 87 -0.34 8.34 -3.10
CA LEU A 87 0.41 8.91 -1.98
C LEU A 87 0.94 10.31 -2.28
N GLU A 88 0.47 10.93 -3.35
CA GLU A 88 1.06 12.19 -3.81
C GLU A 88 0.99 13.31 -2.78
N ASP A 89 -0.01 13.26 -1.89
CA ASP A 89 -0.17 14.30 -0.87
C ASP A 89 0.57 13.98 0.43
N ASP A 90 1.25 12.85 0.48
CA ASP A 90 1.97 12.42 1.69
C ASP A 90 3.47 12.52 1.44
N HIS A 91 4.08 13.61 1.95
CA HIS A 91 5.49 13.89 1.68
C HIS A 91 6.42 12.77 2.14
N GLU A 92 6.12 12.19 3.29
CA GLU A 92 6.97 11.13 3.82
C GLU A 92 6.94 9.90 2.94
N TRP A 93 5.74 9.48 2.52
CA TRP A 93 5.61 8.31 1.66
C TRP A 93 6.10 8.61 0.24
N MET A 94 5.92 9.83 -0.24
CA MET A 94 6.44 10.18 -1.57
C MET A 94 7.95 10.07 -1.63
N ARG A 95 8.63 10.44 -0.56
CA ARG A 95 10.07 10.26 -0.51
C ARG A 95 10.44 8.80 -0.69
N ARG A 96 9.72 7.90 -0.01
CA ARG A 96 9.95 6.46 -0.13
C ARG A 96 9.65 5.95 -1.53
N VAL A 97 8.58 6.45 -2.13
CA VAL A 97 8.20 6.07 -3.49
C VAL A 97 9.29 6.45 -4.48
N LEU A 98 9.84 7.66 -4.34
CA LEU A 98 10.88 8.11 -5.25
C LEU A 98 12.18 7.32 -5.06
N GLN A 99 12.54 7.01 -3.82
CA GLN A 99 13.71 6.17 -3.55
C GLN A 99 13.52 4.77 -4.12
N GLN A 100 12.33 4.23 -4.01
CA GLN A 100 12.01 2.93 -4.59
C GLN A 100 12.15 2.96 -6.10
N ARG A 101 11.68 4.04 -6.73
CA ARG A 101 11.80 4.19 -8.18
C ARG A 101 13.25 4.14 -8.63
N GLU A 102 14.12 4.82 -7.90
CA GLU A 102 15.55 4.80 -8.24
C GLU A 102 16.11 3.38 -8.19
N ARG A 103 15.72 2.62 -7.15
CA ARG A 103 16.20 1.24 -7.04
C ARG A 103 15.68 0.36 -8.17
N ILE A 104 14.44 0.59 -8.58
CA ILE A 104 13.86 -0.15 -9.70
C ILE A 104 14.62 0.17 -10.98
N GLU A 105 14.89 1.45 -11.21
CA GLU A 105 15.59 1.87 -12.43
C GLU A 105 17.00 1.33 -12.48
N GLU A 106 17.67 1.28 -11.34
CA GLU A 106 19.02 0.72 -11.28
C GLU A 106 19.03 -0.75 -11.67
N ARG A 107 18.01 -1.49 -11.28
CA ARG A 107 17.93 -2.91 -11.61
C ARG A 107 17.42 -3.15 -13.02
N SER A 108 16.70 -2.20 -13.59
CA SER A 108 16.16 -2.33 -14.94
C SER A 108 17.21 -2.06 -15.98
N GLY A 109 18.20 -1.24 -15.64
CA GLY A 109 19.25 -0.86 -16.57
C GLY A 109 20.36 -1.85 -16.57
#